data_20771a0204ea5ab7ffc8f266b43936b0
#
_entry.id   20771a0204ea5ab7ffc8f266b43936b0
#
_cell.length_a   1.000
_cell.length_b   1.000
_cell.length_c   1.000
_cell.angle_alpha   90.00
_cell.angle_beta   90.00
_cell.angle_gamma   90.00
#
_symmetry.space_group_name_H-M   'P 1'
#
loop_
_entity.id
_entity.type
_entity.pdbx_description
1 polymer ?
#
loop_
_entity_poly.entity_id
_entity_poly.type
_entity_poly.pdbx_seq_one_letter_code
_entity_poly.pdbx_strand_id
1 'polypeptide(L)'
;MLLIDEISSPLGRIAIAACAGRLCALEFGRVRLARQLAARYPGVPQRRVRDPFGLSAKVREYLAGNLAAVDRIPVETGGTPFQQRVWRALRRIPAGRTMSYGALARALGVGAAARAVGAANGRNPVSLVVPCHRLIGGDAGLTGYGGGLWRKRWLLRHEGARPRAARARSAGGRSRGRSR
;
A
#
# COMPACT_ATOMS: atom_id res chain seq x y z
N MET A 1 11.09 0.38 22.59
CA MET A 1 11.86 -0.64 21.85
C MET A 1 11.03 -1.15 20.69
N LEU A 2 11.61 -1.28 19.50
CA LEU A 2 10.98 -1.87 18.32
C LEU A 2 11.34 -3.35 18.20
N LEU A 3 10.35 -4.19 17.95
CA LEU A 3 10.53 -5.62 17.70
C LEU A 3 10.51 -5.85 16.19
N ILE A 4 11.53 -6.48 15.64
CA ILE A 4 11.75 -6.65 14.20
C ILE A 4 11.66 -8.12 13.82
N ASP A 5 10.88 -8.44 12.79
CA ASP A 5 10.83 -9.77 12.18
C ASP A 5 10.94 -9.68 10.66
N GLU A 6 11.26 -10.81 10.04
CA GLU A 6 11.27 -10.97 8.59
C GLU A 6 10.59 -12.26 8.20
N ILE A 7 9.76 -12.18 7.17
CA ILE A 7 9.11 -13.33 6.58
C ILE A 7 9.49 -13.46 5.10
N SER A 8 9.72 -14.68 4.65
CA SER A 8 9.82 -15.00 3.23
C SER A 8 8.44 -15.08 2.62
N SER A 9 8.30 -14.59 1.40
CA SER A 9 7.00 -14.55 0.71
C SER A 9 7.18 -14.59 -0.82
N PRO A 10 6.12 -14.85 -1.59
CA PRO A 10 6.12 -14.69 -3.05
C PRO A 10 6.47 -13.26 -3.51
N LEU A 11 6.36 -12.27 -2.63
CA LEU A 11 6.72 -10.88 -2.88
C LEU A 11 8.19 -10.57 -2.53
N GLY A 12 8.96 -11.58 -2.16
CA GLY A 12 10.30 -11.46 -1.59
C GLY A 12 10.26 -11.35 -0.07
N ARG A 13 11.33 -10.89 0.53
CA ARG A 13 11.38 -10.68 1.99
C ARG A 13 10.49 -9.52 2.40
N ILE A 14 9.62 -9.74 3.36
CA ILE A 14 8.82 -8.71 4.03
C ILE A 14 9.44 -8.49 5.41
N ALA A 15 9.80 -7.26 5.71
CA ALA A 15 10.35 -6.87 6.99
C ALA A 15 9.31 -6.08 7.78
N ILE A 16 9.15 -6.43 9.06
CA ILE A 16 8.09 -5.97 9.95
C ILE A 16 8.74 -5.32 11.17
N ALA A 17 8.19 -4.20 11.61
CA ALA A 17 8.50 -3.60 12.90
C ALA A 17 7.23 -3.40 13.72
N ALA A 18 7.27 -3.81 14.97
CA ALA A 18 6.16 -3.70 15.92
C ALA A 18 6.59 -3.06 17.24
N CYS A 19 5.67 -2.35 17.88
CA CYS A 19 5.83 -1.76 19.19
C CYS A 19 4.51 -1.79 19.95
N ALA A 20 4.53 -2.16 21.22
CA ALA A 20 3.34 -2.17 22.08
C ALA A 20 2.11 -2.84 21.44
N GLY A 21 2.28 -3.98 20.81
CA GLY A 21 1.21 -4.73 20.14
C GLY A 21 0.72 -4.14 18.82
N ARG A 22 1.33 -3.06 18.32
CA ARG A 22 0.95 -2.38 17.08
C ARG A 22 2.01 -2.56 16.00
N LEU A 23 1.57 -2.68 14.76
CA LEU A 23 2.46 -2.71 13.61
C LEU A 23 2.87 -1.27 13.25
N CYS A 24 4.17 -0.97 13.38
CA CYS A 24 4.72 0.36 13.15
C CYS A 24 5.26 0.54 11.73
N ALA A 25 5.72 -0.55 11.12
CA ALA A 25 6.20 -0.57 9.74
C ALA A 25 6.07 -1.97 9.13
N LEU A 26 5.79 -2.01 7.83
CA LEU A 26 5.86 -3.20 7.00
C LEU A 26 6.37 -2.81 5.62
N GLU A 27 7.55 -3.33 5.26
CA GLU A 27 8.24 -2.98 4.02
C GLU A 27 8.75 -4.21 3.26
N PHE A 28 8.90 -4.04 1.96
CA PHE A 28 9.50 -5.06 1.10
C PHE A 28 11.03 -4.95 1.14
N GLY A 29 11.64 -5.67 2.10
CA GLY A 29 13.08 -5.75 2.33
C GLY A 29 13.60 -4.87 3.45
N ARG A 30 14.72 -5.33 4.03
CA ARG A 30 15.34 -4.75 5.24
C ARG A 30 15.82 -3.32 5.05
N VAL A 31 16.42 -3.02 3.91
CA VAL A 31 17.01 -1.71 3.64
C VAL A 31 15.93 -0.61 3.69
N ARG A 32 14.75 -0.91 3.12
CA ARG A 32 13.61 0.02 3.15
C ARG A 32 13.09 0.19 4.57
N LEU A 33 12.92 -0.92 5.30
CA LEU A 33 12.51 -0.87 6.71
C LEU A 33 13.50 -0.06 7.55
N ALA A 34 14.80 -0.35 7.46
CA ALA A 34 15.83 0.34 8.24
C ALA A 34 15.82 1.86 7.98
N ARG A 35 15.73 2.26 6.70
CA ARG A 35 15.65 3.69 6.32
C ARG A 35 14.39 4.35 6.90
N GLN A 36 13.26 3.67 6.85
CA GLN A 36 12.01 4.16 7.40
C GLN A 36 12.06 4.30 8.92
N LEU A 37 12.63 3.30 9.62
CA LEU A 37 12.75 3.31 11.07
C LEU A 37 13.71 4.39 11.54
N ALA A 38 14.84 4.59 10.87
CA ALA A 38 15.79 5.66 11.19
C ALA A 38 15.13 7.05 11.11
N ALA A 39 14.26 7.26 10.14
CA ALA A 39 13.56 8.54 9.97
C ALA A 39 12.41 8.75 10.99
N ARG A 40 11.70 7.67 11.38
CA ARG A 40 10.51 7.78 12.22
C ARG A 40 10.75 7.54 13.71
N TYR A 41 11.80 6.78 14.04
CA TYR A 41 12.13 6.33 15.38
C TYR A 41 13.63 6.49 15.65
N PRO A 42 14.20 7.70 15.51
CA PRO A 42 15.61 7.92 15.72
C PRO A 42 16.01 7.53 17.16
N GLY A 43 17.10 6.76 17.30
CA GLY A 43 17.62 6.33 18.60
C GLY A 43 16.80 5.27 19.33
N VAL A 44 15.65 4.83 18.81
CA VAL A 44 14.85 3.79 19.48
C VAL A 44 15.52 2.43 19.31
N PRO A 45 15.83 1.70 20.40
CA PRO A 45 16.44 0.38 20.33
C PRO A 45 15.57 -0.62 19.55
N GLN A 46 16.25 -1.49 18.78
CA GLN A 46 15.62 -2.52 17.96
C GLN A 46 16.07 -3.91 18.43
N ARG A 47 15.15 -4.87 18.49
CA ARG A 47 15.43 -6.27 18.83
C ARG A 47 14.75 -7.19 17.83
N ARG A 48 15.48 -8.19 17.36
CA ARG A 48 14.88 -9.26 16.52
C ARG A 48 14.09 -10.21 17.41
N VAL A 49 12.86 -10.42 17.01
CA VAL A 49 11.91 -11.32 17.67
C VAL A 49 11.08 -12.01 16.62
N ARG A 50 11.01 -13.34 16.67
CA ARG A 50 10.14 -14.11 15.81
C ARG A 50 8.69 -13.82 16.17
N ASP A 51 7.90 -13.46 15.18
CA ASP A 51 6.45 -13.24 15.26
C ASP A 51 6.01 -12.30 16.41
N PRO A 52 6.50 -11.04 16.46
CA PRO A 52 6.15 -10.14 17.53
C PRO A 52 4.63 -9.92 17.59
N PHE A 53 4.04 -10.23 18.72
CA PHE A 53 2.60 -10.11 18.99
C PHE A 53 1.68 -10.89 18.04
N GLY A 54 2.16 -11.96 17.38
CA GLY A 54 1.39 -12.71 16.37
C GLY A 54 1.17 -11.96 15.05
N LEU A 55 1.85 -10.83 14.83
CA LEU A 55 1.61 -9.97 13.67
C LEU A 55 2.18 -10.55 12.38
N SER A 56 3.34 -11.22 12.47
CA SER A 56 3.93 -11.89 11.31
C SER A 56 3.10 -13.10 10.86
N ALA A 57 2.51 -13.84 11.81
CA ALA A 57 1.60 -14.94 11.53
C ALA A 57 0.39 -14.45 10.73
N LYS A 58 -0.24 -13.35 11.13
CA LYS A 58 -1.37 -12.75 10.40
C LYS A 58 -1.01 -12.33 8.98
N VAL A 59 0.20 -11.79 8.78
CA VAL A 59 0.67 -11.47 7.42
C VAL A 59 0.89 -12.74 6.59
N ARG A 60 1.41 -13.83 7.19
CA ARG A 60 1.54 -15.12 6.50
C ARG A 60 0.17 -15.71 6.13
N GLU A 61 -0.80 -15.65 7.03
CA GLU A 61 -2.19 -16.08 6.76
C GLU A 61 -2.79 -15.31 5.57
N TYR A 62 -2.62 -13.99 5.53
CA TYR A 62 -3.06 -13.18 4.38
C TYR A 62 -2.42 -13.67 3.08
N LEU A 63 -1.11 -13.89 3.08
CA LEU A 63 -0.38 -14.38 1.91
C LEU A 63 -0.77 -15.81 1.51
N ALA A 64 -1.28 -16.61 2.44
CA ALA A 64 -1.82 -17.94 2.20
C ALA A 64 -3.28 -17.96 1.74
N GLY A 65 -3.94 -16.78 1.63
CA GLY A 65 -5.31 -16.64 1.11
C GLY A 65 -6.38 -16.24 2.14
N ASN A 66 -6.06 -16.19 3.42
CA ASN A 66 -6.97 -15.62 4.43
C ASN A 66 -6.91 -14.10 4.37
N LEU A 67 -7.59 -13.50 3.38
CA LEU A 67 -7.50 -12.08 3.08
C LEU A 67 -7.94 -11.17 4.26
N ALA A 68 -8.78 -11.66 5.16
CA ALA A 68 -9.25 -10.93 6.32
C ALA A 68 -8.23 -10.89 7.48
N ALA A 69 -7.19 -11.72 7.46
CA ALA A 69 -6.24 -11.85 8.55
C ALA A 69 -5.55 -10.53 8.94
N VAL A 70 -5.37 -9.61 7.98
CA VAL A 70 -4.70 -8.33 8.21
C VAL A 70 -5.65 -7.18 8.59
N ASP A 71 -6.96 -7.35 8.45
CA ASP A 71 -7.92 -6.25 8.62
C ASP A 71 -7.95 -5.71 10.06
N ARG A 72 -7.77 -6.58 11.04
CA ARG A 72 -7.80 -6.26 12.48
C ARG A 72 -6.42 -6.00 13.09
N ILE A 73 -5.36 -6.01 12.30
CA ILE A 73 -4.03 -5.67 12.82
C ILE A 73 -4.02 -4.21 13.29
N PRO A 74 -3.73 -3.94 14.57
CA PRO A 74 -3.57 -2.58 15.05
C PRO A 74 -2.32 -1.96 14.46
N VAL A 75 -2.42 -0.74 13.94
CA VAL A 75 -1.31 -0.05 13.30
C VAL A 75 -0.94 1.24 14.04
N GLU A 76 0.34 1.57 14.02
CA GLU A 76 0.88 2.86 14.44
C GLU A 76 1.54 3.51 13.22
N THR A 77 0.79 4.35 12.53
CA THR A 77 1.24 4.95 11.27
C THR A 77 1.97 6.28 11.44
N GLY A 78 1.71 7.00 12.53
CA GLY A 78 2.14 8.40 12.64
C GLY A 78 1.64 9.25 11.48
N GLY A 79 2.47 10.19 11.03
CA GLY A 79 2.16 11.04 9.87
C GLY A 79 1.25 12.22 10.18
N THR A 80 1.00 13.06 9.16
CA THR A 80 0.14 14.24 9.29
C THR A 80 -1.33 13.85 9.42
N PRO A 81 -2.22 14.74 9.93
CA PRO A 81 -3.66 14.47 10.00
C PRO A 81 -4.25 14.08 8.64
N PHE A 82 -3.79 14.70 7.55
CA PHE A 82 -4.23 14.35 6.20
C PHE A 82 -3.80 12.94 5.79
N GLN A 83 -2.54 12.56 6.04
CA GLN A 83 -2.04 11.21 5.76
C GLN A 83 -2.84 10.16 6.54
N GLN A 84 -3.08 10.39 7.82
CA GLN A 84 -3.89 9.49 8.65
C GLN A 84 -5.32 9.34 8.14
N ARG A 85 -5.96 10.43 7.65
CA ARG A 85 -7.28 10.37 7.01
C ARG A 85 -7.23 9.48 5.76
N VAL A 86 -6.23 9.65 4.90
CA VAL A 86 -6.04 8.83 3.70
C VAL A 86 -5.84 7.36 4.09
N TRP A 87 -4.94 7.05 5.02
CA TRP A 87 -4.64 5.67 5.42
C TRP A 87 -5.82 4.97 6.09
N ARG A 88 -6.59 5.67 6.91
CA ARG A 88 -7.85 5.13 7.45
C ARG A 88 -8.87 4.82 6.35
N ALA A 89 -8.98 5.69 5.34
CA ALA A 89 -9.88 5.47 4.22
C ALA A 89 -9.42 4.29 3.34
N LEU A 90 -8.10 4.11 3.13
CA LEU A 90 -7.54 2.95 2.44
C LEU A 90 -7.96 1.64 3.10
N ARG A 91 -7.90 1.56 4.43
CA ARG A 91 -8.30 0.35 5.20
C ARG A 91 -9.78 0.00 5.08
N ARG A 92 -10.62 0.91 4.60
CA ARG A 92 -12.04 0.66 4.32
C ARG A 92 -12.29 0.08 2.93
N ILE A 93 -11.29 0.06 2.05
CA ILE A 93 -11.40 -0.57 0.73
C ILE A 93 -11.24 -2.08 0.94
N PRO A 94 -12.28 -2.91 0.69
CA PRO A 94 -12.18 -4.35 0.93
C PRO A 94 -11.16 -5.03 -0.01
N ALA A 95 -10.66 -6.19 0.38
CA ALA A 95 -9.90 -7.07 -0.51
C ALA A 95 -10.72 -7.38 -1.77
N GLY A 96 -10.05 -7.47 -2.92
CA GLY A 96 -10.71 -7.68 -4.20
C GLY A 96 -11.36 -6.44 -4.81
N ARG A 97 -11.38 -5.31 -4.11
CA ARG A 97 -11.88 -4.03 -4.63
C ARG A 97 -10.77 -3.03 -4.86
N THR A 98 -10.94 -2.18 -5.85
CA THR A 98 -10.03 -1.07 -6.15
C THR A 98 -10.78 0.25 -6.17
N MET A 99 -10.07 1.34 -5.92
CA MET A 99 -10.60 2.70 -5.99
C MET A 99 -9.61 3.60 -6.74
N SER A 100 -10.08 4.57 -7.50
CA SER A 100 -9.18 5.55 -8.12
C SER A 100 -8.75 6.61 -7.10
N TYR A 101 -7.56 7.21 -7.32
CA TYR A 101 -7.08 8.33 -6.50
C TYR A 101 -8.08 9.49 -6.45
N GLY A 102 -8.73 9.79 -7.60
CA GLY A 102 -9.75 10.83 -7.67
C GLY A 102 -11.03 10.47 -6.91
N ALA A 103 -11.47 9.20 -6.96
CA ALA A 103 -12.62 8.75 -6.19
C ALA A 103 -12.36 8.85 -4.67
N LEU A 104 -11.16 8.46 -4.22
CA LEU A 104 -10.79 8.59 -2.82
C LEU A 104 -10.69 10.06 -2.39
N ALA A 105 -10.16 10.95 -3.24
CA ALA A 105 -10.10 12.39 -2.97
C ALA A 105 -11.50 12.99 -2.78
N ARG A 106 -12.46 12.64 -3.63
CA ARG A 106 -13.86 13.04 -3.49
C ARG A 106 -14.49 12.50 -2.20
N ALA A 107 -14.29 11.22 -1.90
CA ALA A 107 -14.80 10.59 -0.68
C ALA A 107 -14.24 11.23 0.61
N LEU A 108 -13.05 11.81 0.54
CA LEU A 108 -12.44 12.55 1.64
C LEU A 108 -12.84 14.03 1.69
N GLY A 109 -13.67 14.51 0.76
CA GLY A 109 -14.08 15.90 0.69
C GLY A 109 -12.96 16.87 0.31
N VAL A 110 -11.91 16.38 -0.40
CA VAL A 110 -10.77 17.24 -0.80
C VAL A 110 -10.75 17.53 -2.30
N GLY A 111 -11.89 17.39 -2.96
CA GLY A 111 -12.10 17.78 -4.36
C GLY A 111 -11.14 17.11 -5.33
N ALA A 112 -10.45 17.90 -6.16
CA ALA A 112 -9.53 17.41 -7.20
C ALA A 112 -8.13 17.02 -6.67
N ALA A 113 -7.92 16.91 -5.36
CA ALA A 113 -6.61 16.67 -4.74
C ALA A 113 -6.07 15.23 -4.91
N ALA A 114 -6.33 14.59 -6.05
CA ALA A 114 -5.85 13.22 -6.34
C ALA A 114 -4.31 13.10 -6.19
N ARG A 115 -3.55 14.15 -6.55
CA ARG A 115 -2.09 14.18 -6.37
C ARG A 115 -1.68 14.15 -4.89
N ALA A 116 -2.37 14.90 -4.03
CA ALA A 116 -2.11 14.89 -2.59
C ALA A 116 -2.45 13.52 -1.96
N VAL A 117 -3.57 12.91 -2.38
CA VAL A 117 -3.90 11.52 -2.00
C VAL A 117 -2.82 10.55 -2.46
N GLY A 118 -2.32 10.69 -3.68
CA GLY A 118 -1.22 9.88 -4.22
C GLY A 118 0.07 10.04 -3.41
N ALA A 119 0.44 11.27 -3.03
CA ALA A 119 1.58 11.55 -2.19
C ALA A 119 1.44 10.93 -0.78
N ALA A 120 0.26 11.04 -0.16
CA ALA A 120 -0.03 10.41 1.12
C ALA A 120 0.00 8.87 1.02
N ASN A 121 -0.56 8.30 -0.06
CA ASN A 121 -0.52 6.88 -0.36
C ASN A 121 0.93 6.36 -0.48
N GLY A 122 1.79 7.09 -1.18
CA GLY A 122 3.21 6.74 -1.36
C GLY A 122 4.04 6.81 -0.06
N ARG A 123 3.57 7.52 0.95
CA ARG A 123 4.20 7.62 2.28
C ARG A 123 3.63 6.62 3.29
N ASN A 124 2.78 5.69 2.86
CA ASN A 124 2.25 4.64 3.73
C ASN A 124 3.38 3.81 4.38
N PRO A 125 3.48 3.80 5.71
CA PRO A 125 4.55 3.08 6.38
C PRO A 125 4.27 1.59 6.60
N VAL A 126 3.03 1.15 6.42
CA VAL A 126 2.58 -0.21 6.77
C VAL A 126 1.92 -0.85 5.56
N SER A 127 2.72 -1.18 4.56
CA SER A 127 2.24 -1.83 3.34
C SER A 127 1.44 -3.10 3.65
N LEU A 128 0.54 -3.52 2.79
CA LEU A 128 -0.43 -4.61 2.92
C LEU A 128 -1.56 -4.31 3.91
N VAL A 129 -1.25 -4.05 5.18
CA VAL A 129 -2.24 -3.79 6.24
C VAL A 129 -2.96 -2.46 6.03
N VAL A 130 -2.23 -1.45 5.55
CA VAL A 130 -2.81 -0.27 4.92
C VAL A 130 -2.70 -0.48 3.40
N PRO A 131 -3.79 -0.87 2.72
CA PRO A 131 -3.73 -1.46 1.38
C PRO A 131 -3.57 -0.40 0.28
N CYS A 132 -2.42 0.29 0.26
CA CYS A 132 -2.09 1.29 -0.75
C CYS A 132 -2.07 0.75 -2.18
N HIS A 133 -1.92 -0.58 -2.35
CA HIS A 133 -2.00 -1.27 -3.63
C HIS A 133 -3.42 -1.27 -4.24
N ARG A 134 -4.48 -1.07 -3.43
CA ARG A 134 -5.88 -1.01 -3.91
C ARG A 134 -6.24 0.32 -4.58
N LEU A 135 -5.36 1.35 -4.53
CA LEU A 135 -5.53 2.57 -5.32
C LEU A 135 -4.94 2.41 -6.73
N ILE A 136 -5.72 2.80 -7.74
CA ILE A 136 -5.39 2.71 -9.16
C ILE A 136 -5.58 4.06 -9.87
N GLY A 137 -5.05 4.20 -11.08
CA GLY A 137 -5.29 5.36 -11.93
C GLY A 137 -6.76 5.54 -12.29
N GLY A 138 -7.12 6.73 -12.74
CA GLY A 138 -8.49 7.04 -13.19
C GLY A 138 -8.93 6.26 -14.44
N ASP A 139 -7.96 5.85 -15.26
CA ASP A 139 -8.10 4.97 -16.42
C ASP A 139 -8.07 3.47 -16.07
N ALA A 140 -8.15 3.14 -14.79
CA ALA A 140 -7.93 1.82 -14.21
C ALA A 140 -6.49 1.26 -14.41
N GLY A 141 -5.56 2.09 -14.85
CA GLY A 141 -4.15 1.75 -14.99
C GLY A 141 -3.45 1.55 -13.64
N LEU A 142 -2.48 0.63 -13.62
CA LEU A 142 -1.62 0.43 -12.46
C LEU A 142 -0.55 1.52 -12.46
N THR A 143 -0.72 2.52 -11.61
CA THR A 143 0.24 3.60 -11.43
C THR A 143 0.85 3.55 -10.04
N GLY A 144 2.09 3.99 -9.93
CA GLY A 144 2.83 4.24 -8.70
C GLY A 144 2.62 3.25 -7.56
N TYR A 145 3.64 2.49 -7.21
CA TYR A 145 3.66 1.67 -6.01
C TYR A 145 5.06 1.62 -5.42
N GLY A 146 5.21 2.01 -4.17
CA GLY A 146 6.52 2.06 -3.52
C GLY A 146 7.24 0.70 -3.48
N GLY A 147 6.51 -0.39 -3.42
CA GLY A 147 7.03 -1.76 -3.49
C GLY A 147 7.35 -2.26 -4.91
N GLY A 148 7.06 -1.46 -5.96
CA GLY A 148 7.18 -1.87 -7.36
C GLY A 148 5.86 -2.41 -7.94
N LEU A 149 5.59 -2.09 -9.20
CA LEU A 149 4.31 -2.42 -9.86
C LEU A 149 4.05 -3.92 -9.95
N TRP A 150 5.07 -4.76 -10.02
CA TRP A 150 4.90 -6.21 -10.05
C TRP A 150 4.27 -6.74 -8.76
N ARG A 151 4.67 -6.20 -7.58
CA ARG A 151 4.05 -6.54 -6.28
C ARG A 151 2.62 -6.06 -6.21
N LYS A 152 2.34 -4.84 -6.68
CA LYS A 152 0.97 -4.34 -6.76
C LYS A 152 0.09 -5.25 -7.61
N ARG A 153 0.58 -5.67 -8.77
CA ARG A 153 -0.14 -6.59 -9.67
C ARG A 153 -0.38 -7.94 -9.01
N TRP A 154 0.63 -8.47 -8.31
CA TRP A 154 0.52 -9.73 -7.59
C TRP A 154 -0.53 -9.64 -6.48
N LEU A 155 -0.48 -8.60 -5.63
CA LEU A 155 -1.42 -8.37 -4.54
C LEU A 155 -2.86 -8.25 -5.03
N LEU A 156 -3.10 -7.47 -6.08
CA LEU A 156 -4.42 -7.33 -6.65
C LEU A 156 -4.96 -8.67 -7.21
N ARG A 157 -4.11 -9.47 -7.85
CA ARG A 157 -4.49 -10.82 -8.30
C ARG A 157 -4.77 -11.75 -7.13
N HIS A 158 -3.93 -11.74 -6.13
CA HIS A 158 -4.08 -12.53 -4.90
C HIS A 158 -5.41 -12.23 -4.19
N GLU A 159 -5.82 -10.97 -4.18
CA GLU A 159 -7.11 -10.55 -3.64
C GLU A 159 -8.30 -10.76 -4.60
N GLY A 160 -8.08 -11.33 -5.78
CA GLY A 160 -9.12 -11.52 -6.80
C GLY A 160 -9.58 -10.21 -7.49
N ALA A 161 -8.89 -9.11 -7.25
CA ALA A 161 -9.19 -7.86 -7.93
C ALA A 161 -8.74 -7.93 -9.40
N ARG A 162 -9.66 -7.61 -10.31
CA ARG A 162 -9.38 -7.46 -11.74
C ARG A 162 -9.37 -5.98 -12.09
N PRO A 163 -8.21 -5.29 -12.03
CA PRO A 163 -8.13 -3.94 -12.59
C PRO A 163 -8.46 -4.05 -14.07
N ARG A 164 -9.41 -3.25 -14.56
CA ARG A 164 -9.69 -3.19 -16.00
C ARG A 164 -8.39 -2.85 -16.70
N ALA A 165 -8.06 -3.59 -17.76
CA ALA A 165 -6.93 -3.23 -18.63
C ALA A 165 -7.13 -1.77 -19.08
N ALA A 166 -6.07 -0.98 -19.04
CA ALA A 166 -6.09 0.37 -19.57
C ALA A 166 -6.61 0.27 -21.03
N ARG A 167 -7.66 0.99 -21.36
CA ARG A 167 -8.09 1.11 -22.76
C ARG A 167 -6.90 1.70 -23.50
N ALA A 168 -6.39 0.97 -24.49
CA ALA A 168 -5.41 1.51 -25.41
C ALA A 168 -5.96 2.85 -25.93
N ARG A 169 -5.20 3.92 -25.74
CA ARG A 169 -5.55 5.22 -26.35
C ARG A 169 -5.53 4.97 -27.85
N SER A 170 -6.72 4.96 -28.47
CA SER A 170 -6.80 4.97 -29.93
C SER A 170 -6.08 6.21 -30.39
N ALA A 171 -4.96 6.02 -31.09
CA ALA A 171 -4.27 7.06 -31.79
C ALA A 171 -5.25 7.61 -32.85
N GLY A 172 -5.94 8.68 -32.51
CA GLY A 172 -6.77 9.43 -33.44
C GLY A 172 -5.89 9.99 -34.53
N GLY A 173 -5.87 9.32 -35.67
CA GLY A 173 -5.22 9.78 -36.87
C GLY A 173 -5.80 11.14 -37.27
N ARG A 174 -5.02 12.20 -37.14
CA ARG A 174 -5.31 13.45 -37.82
C ARG A 174 -4.93 13.28 -39.27
N SER A 175 -5.91 12.90 -40.10
CA SER A 175 -5.78 13.08 -41.55
C SER A 175 -5.78 14.57 -41.86
N ARG A 176 -4.63 15.10 -42.22
CA ARG A 176 -4.54 16.41 -42.84
C ARG A 176 -5.05 16.28 -44.28
N GLY A 177 -6.31 16.66 -44.49
CA GLY A 177 -6.82 16.92 -45.82
C GLY A 177 -6.02 18.05 -46.46
N ARG A 178 -5.27 17.75 -47.50
CA ARG A 178 -4.78 18.76 -48.48
C ARG A 178 -5.94 19.05 -49.42
N SER A 179 -6.45 20.26 -49.40
CA SER A 179 -7.28 20.80 -50.48
C SER A 179 -6.42 21.68 -51.37
N ARG A 180 -6.60 21.44 -52.65
CA ARG A 180 -6.05 22.29 -53.72
C ARG A 180 -6.85 23.59 -53.83
#